data_3f5a2f90be5581fff66b0ecc5f17b2ff
#
_entry.id   3f5a2f90be5581fff66b0ecc5f17b2ff
#
_cell.length_a   1.000
_cell.length_b   1.000
_cell.length_c   1.000
_cell.angle_alpha   90.00
_cell.angle_beta   90.00
_cell.angle_gamma   90.00
#
_symmetry.space_group_name_H-M   'P 1'
#
loop_
_entity.id
_entity.type
_entity.pdbx_description
1 polymer ?
#
loop_
_entity_poly.entity_id
_entity_poly.type
_entity_poly.pdbx_seq_one_letter_code
_entity_poly.pdbx_strand_id
1 'polypeptide(L)'
;MHLLETLNARNLPATYVNFSTAHVYMLELDQWQRANMEAHPNYMGMLKSYAATGPAITALHKGKPVLSFGVVPLWPGVSEAWMLRGEAVSDHGLAVAYGARLFFDQIGPICGLWRCQIGVQTSNERATKFAKYLKFNIEGLMEQFGPEGSDFYMMARLYNGRTFLGAESTETRPRNRGGAEGPGGAPGETGGPRHAARGKRAA
;
A
#
# COMPACT_ATOMS: atom_id res chain seq x y z
N MET A 1 18.15 11.36 -13.42
CA MET A 1 18.00 12.40 -12.38
C MET A 1 17.68 11.71 -11.06
N HIS A 2 18.48 11.93 -10.05
CA HIS A 2 18.34 11.22 -8.77
C HIS A 2 17.09 11.74 -8.03
N LEU A 3 16.32 10.86 -7.39
CA LEU A 3 15.04 11.19 -6.71
C LEU A 3 15.18 12.38 -5.73
N LEU A 4 16.23 12.37 -4.91
CA LEU A 4 16.51 13.44 -3.96
C LEU A 4 16.80 14.79 -4.64
N GLU A 5 17.50 14.79 -5.76
CA GLU A 5 17.76 16.00 -6.55
C GLU A 5 16.46 16.60 -7.05
N THR A 6 15.54 15.75 -7.55
CA THR A 6 14.22 16.20 -8.01
C THR A 6 13.40 16.84 -6.88
N LEU A 7 13.42 16.24 -5.69
CA LEU A 7 12.69 16.75 -4.53
C LEU A 7 13.27 18.07 -4.02
N ASN A 8 14.61 18.14 -3.89
CA ASN A 8 15.28 19.33 -3.36
C ASN A 8 15.33 20.50 -4.37
N ALA A 9 15.29 20.23 -5.69
CA ALA A 9 15.23 21.27 -6.72
C ALA A 9 13.92 22.07 -6.70
N ARG A 10 12.88 21.61 -6.00
CA ARG A 10 11.56 22.28 -5.92
C ARG A 10 11.51 23.44 -4.93
N ASN A 11 12.61 23.74 -4.26
CA ASN A 11 12.69 24.83 -3.26
C ASN A 11 11.57 24.79 -2.21
N LEU A 12 11.25 23.59 -1.77
CA LEU A 12 10.27 23.34 -0.71
C LEU A 12 10.86 23.78 0.64
N PRO A 13 10.05 24.20 1.62
CA PRO A 13 10.52 24.54 2.96
C PRO A 13 10.99 23.32 3.77
N ALA A 14 11.20 22.18 3.12
CA ALA A 14 11.78 20.96 3.68
C ALA A 14 12.93 20.49 2.78
N THR A 15 14.01 20.00 3.39
CA THR A 15 15.12 19.33 2.71
C THR A 15 14.92 17.82 2.82
N TYR A 16 15.11 17.11 1.71
CA TYR A 16 14.96 15.65 1.66
C TYR A 16 16.33 14.99 1.65
N VAL A 17 16.50 14.01 2.54
CA VAL A 17 17.74 13.21 2.67
C VAL A 17 17.40 11.72 2.67
N ASN A 18 18.40 10.86 2.44
CA ASN A 18 18.22 9.43 2.62
C ASN A 18 17.79 9.14 4.06
N PHE A 19 16.87 8.20 4.22
CA PHE A 19 16.45 7.75 5.55
C PHE A 19 17.62 7.14 6.33
N SER A 20 17.64 7.44 7.62
CA SER A 20 18.47 6.77 8.61
C SER A 20 17.61 6.44 9.83
N THR A 21 17.88 5.31 10.47
CA THR A 21 17.22 4.96 11.74
C THR A 21 17.49 5.99 12.84
N ALA A 22 18.59 6.74 12.76
CA ALA A 22 18.87 7.86 13.66
C ALA A 22 17.79 8.95 13.59
N HIS A 23 17.17 9.15 12.42
CA HIS A 23 16.09 10.12 12.27
C HIS A 23 14.84 9.75 13.09
N VAL A 24 14.59 8.46 13.31
CA VAL A 24 13.44 7.99 14.09
C VAL A 24 13.55 8.42 15.56
N TYR A 25 14.76 8.37 16.13
CA TYR A 25 14.99 8.82 17.51
C TYR A 25 14.85 10.34 17.69
N MET A 26 14.91 11.08 16.59
CA MET A 26 14.75 12.54 16.58
C MET A 26 13.31 12.96 16.25
N LEU A 27 12.46 12.03 15.78
CA LEU A 27 11.04 12.28 15.51
C LEU A 27 10.24 12.25 16.81
N GLU A 28 9.52 13.32 17.09
CA GLU A 28 8.48 13.35 18.11
C GLU A 28 7.24 12.67 17.52
N LEU A 29 7.19 11.33 17.62
CA LEU A 29 6.12 10.52 17.01
C LEU A 29 4.77 10.82 17.65
N ASP A 30 3.73 10.90 16.82
CA ASP A 30 2.35 11.02 17.31
C ASP A 30 1.90 9.73 18.05
N GLN A 31 0.78 9.81 18.76
CA GLN A 31 0.29 8.69 19.57
C GLN A 31 0.07 7.40 18.78
N TRP A 32 -0.39 7.50 17.52
CA TRP A 32 -0.64 6.35 16.66
C TRP A 32 0.64 5.64 16.24
N GLN A 33 1.64 6.42 15.89
CA GLN A 33 2.96 5.90 15.50
C GLN A 33 3.67 5.27 16.69
N ARG A 34 3.54 5.89 17.87
CA ARG A 34 4.13 5.37 19.10
C ARG A 34 3.51 4.04 19.50
N ALA A 35 2.18 3.93 19.49
CA ALA A 35 1.47 2.69 19.80
C ALA A 35 1.89 1.55 18.84
N ASN A 36 1.99 1.83 17.53
CA ASN A 36 2.47 0.84 16.56
C ASN A 36 3.91 0.42 16.81
N MET A 37 4.79 1.37 17.17
CA MET A 37 6.17 1.08 17.47
C MET A 37 6.33 0.21 18.72
N GLU A 38 5.55 0.48 19.76
CA GLU A 38 5.56 -0.27 21.02
C GLU A 38 4.97 -1.68 20.86
N ALA A 39 3.95 -1.83 20.02
CA ALA A 39 3.34 -3.13 19.74
C ALA A 39 4.24 -4.09 18.94
N HIS A 40 5.23 -3.57 18.22
CA HIS A 40 6.08 -4.41 17.37
C HIS A 40 7.40 -4.76 18.06
N PRO A 41 7.71 -6.03 18.31
CA PRO A 41 8.86 -6.45 19.14
C PRO A 41 10.25 -6.04 18.60
N ASN A 42 10.34 -5.77 17.30
CA ASN A 42 11.60 -5.34 16.66
C ASN A 42 11.37 -4.27 15.60
N TYR A 43 10.67 -3.19 15.98
CA TYR A 43 10.28 -2.13 15.05
C TYR A 43 11.47 -1.47 14.34
N MET A 44 12.52 -1.15 15.07
CA MET A 44 13.72 -0.51 14.51
C MET A 44 14.48 -1.43 13.54
N GLY A 45 14.53 -2.74 13.83
CA GLY A 45 15.10 -3.73 12.92
C GLY A 45 14.28 -3.86 11.63
N MET A 46 12.96 -3.82 11.74
CA MET A 46 12.06 -3.81 10.59
C MET A 46 12.30 -2.58 9.71
N LEU A 47 12.34 -1.38 10.28
CA LEU A 47 12.61 -0.15 9.52
C LEU A 47 13.98 -0.15 8.85
N LYS A 48 15.00 -0.68 9.52
CA LYS A 48 16.33 -0.85 8.94
C LYS A 48 16.30 -1.80 7.73
N SER A 49 15.57 -2.90 7.84
CA SER A 49 15.36 -3.83 6.72
C SER A 49 14.61 -3.17 5.56
N TYR A 50 13.54 -2.43 5.84
CA TYR A 50 12.77 -1.71 4.82
C TYR A 50 13.65 -0.72 4.05
N ALA A 51 14.44 0.08 4.77
CA ALA A 51 15.34 1.04 4.15
C ALA A 51 16.51 0.40 3.35
N ALA A 52 16.88 -0.83 3.67
CA ALA A 52 17.89 -1.58 2.93
C ALA A 52 17.34 -2.21 1.63
N THR A 53 16.02 -2.43 1.55
CA THR A 53 15.39 -3.15 0.43
C THR A 53 14.67 -2.24 -0.54
N GLY A 54 14.28 -1.03 -0.12
CA GLY A 54 13.57 -0.09 -0.96
C GLY A 54 13.96 1.37 -0.71
N PRO A 55 13.62 2.28 -1.63
CA PRO A 55 13.84 3.71 -1.45
C PRO A 55 13.14 4.24 -0.20
N ALA A 56 13.90 4.93 0.63
CA ALA A 56 13.42 5.53 1.86
C ALA A 56 14.09 6.90 2.09
N ILE A 57 13.30 7.90 2.45
CA ILE A 57 13.76 9.27 2.63
C ILE A 57 13.19 9.90 3.90
N THR A 58 13.85 10.94 4.36
CA THR A 58 13.40 11.77 5.48
C THR A 58 13.30 13.22 5.01
N ALA A 59 12.17 13.86 5.32
CA ALA A 59 12.00 15.30 5.21
C ALA A 59 12.51 15.98 6.49
N LEU A 60 13.42 16.93 6.31
CA LEU A 60 13.96 17.77 7.37
C LEU A 60 13.39 19.18 7.26
N HIS A 61 12.88 19.73 8.36
CA HIS A 61 12.57 21.15 8.47
C HIS A 61 13.53 21.80 9.46
N LYS A 62 14.26 22.84 8.99
CA LYS A 62 15.32 23.49 9.77
C LYS A 62 16.31 22.49 10.40
N GLY A 63 16.68 21.44 9.64
CA GLY A 63 17.60 20.40 10.08
C GLY A 63 17.01 19.32 11.00
N LYS A 64 15.74 19.42 11.41
CA LYS A 64 15.07 18.41 12.24
C LYS A 64 14.18 17.49 11.41
N PRO A 65 14.21 16.17 11.62
CA PRO A 65 13.28 15.24 10.97
C PRO A 65 11.84 15.56 11.34
N VAL A 66 10.97 15.60 10.33
CA VAL A 66 9.52 15.82 10.52
C VAL A 66 8.70 14.69 9.94
N LEU A 67 9.20 14.01 8.90
CA LEU A 67 8.53 12.89 8.26
C LEU A 67 9.58 11.95 7.67
N SER A 68 9.48 10.66 7.94
CA SER A 68 10.26 9.61 7.25
C SER A 68 9.31 8.67 6.54
N PHE A 69 9.62 8.29 5.30
CA PHE A 69 8.77 7.43 4.51
C PHE A 69 9.55 6.71 3.42
N GLY A 70 8.98 5.63 2.92
CA GLY A 70 9.59 4.84 1.88
C GLY A 70 8.65 3.77 1.34
N VAL A 71 9.20 2.92 0.49
CA VAL A 71 8.53 1.74 -0.03
C VAL A 71 9.40 0.52 0.15
N VAL A 72 8.77 -0.62 0.44
CA VAL A 72 9.41 -1.93 0.50
C VAL A 72 8.82 -2.81 -0.59
N PRO A 73 9.65 -3.45 -1.45
CA PRO A 73 9.14 -4.35 -2.47
C PRO A 73 8.56 -5.61 -1.82
N LEU A 74 7.36 -6.01 -2.26
CA LEU A 74 6.74 -7.28 -1.91
C LEU A 74 7.07 -8.35 -2.94
N TRP A 75 6.92 -8.01 -4.22
CA TRP A 75 7.32 -8.75 -5.41
C TRP A 75 7.44 -7.80 -6.60
N PRO A 76 7.98 -8.25 -7.75
CA PRO A 76 8.17 -7.37 -8.90
C PRO A 76 6.92 -6.55 -9.25
N GLY A 77 7.08 -5.23 -9.31
CA GLY A 77 6.01 -4.27 -9.64
C GLY A 77 5.03 -3.94 -8.52
N VAL A 78 5.14 -4.57 -7.34
CA VAL A 78 4.27 -4.31 -6.19
C VAL A 78 5.11 -3.98 -4.96
N SER A 79 4.75 -2.91 -4.28
CA SER A 79 5.40 -2.47 -3.05
C SER A 79 4.38 -2.13 -1.96
N GLU A 80 4.85 -2.11 -0.73
CA GLU A 80 4.16 -1.53 0.40
C GLU A 80 4.86 -0.24 0.82
N ALA A 81 4.08 0.82 1.04
CA ALA A 81 4.60 2.07 1.56
C ALA A 81 4.51 2.09 3.08
N TRP A 82 5.48 2.73 3.70
CA TRP A 82 5.49 2.99 5.12
C TRP A 82 5.80 4.45 5.40
N MET A 83 5.38 4.94 6.56
CA MET A 83 5.56 6.33 6.93
C MET A 83 5.61 6.50 8.44
N LEU A 84 6.56 7.32 8.89
CA LEU A 84 6.68 7.78 10.26
C LEU A 84 6.49 9.30 10.28
N ARG A 85 5.47 9.75 10.96
CA ARG A 85 5.11 11.14 11.06
C ARG A 85 5.44 11.68 12.45
N GLY A 86 6.21 12.78 12.49
CA GLY A 86 6.38 13.57 13.69
C GLY A 86 5.21 14.54 13.91
N GLU A 87 4.98 14.96 15.18
CA GLU A 87 3.94 15.95 15.54
C GLU A 87 4.15 17.29 14.82
N ALA A 88 5.41 17.70 14.65
CA ALA A 88 5.80 18.94 13.98
C ALA A 88 5.36 19.04 12.49
N VAL A 89 4.92 17.94 11.86
CA VAL A 89 4.31 17.98 10.51
C VAL A 89 3.07 18.86 10.49
N SER A 90 2.38 19.03 11.62
CA SER A 90 1.16 19.84 11.71
C SER A 90 1.40 21.30 11.31
N ASP A 91 2.57 21.84 11.58
CA ASP A 91 2.91 23.24 11.35
C ASP A 91 3.40 23.52 9.93
N HIS A 92 3.80 22.45 9.19
CA HIS A 92 4.40 22.54 7.86
C HIS A 92 3.73 21.59 6.86
N GLY A 93 2.51 21.15 7.17
CA GLY A 93 1.83 20.03 6.52
C GLY A 93 1.74 20.10 4.99
N LEU A 94 1.52 21.29 4.40
CA LEU A 94 1.37 21.43 2.95
C LEU A 94 2.67 21.16 2.20
N ALA A 95 3.79 21.69 2.69
CA ALA A 95 5.08 21.53 2.01
C ALA A 95 5.58 20.09 2.08
N VAL A 96 5.47 19.48 3.26
CA VAL A 96 5.84 18.08 3.49
C VAL A 96 4.92 17.14 2.72
N ALA A 97 3.62 17.45 2.69
CA ALA A 97 2.63 16.69 1.92
C ALA A 97 2.92 16.76 0.41
N TYR A 98 3.26 17.92 -0.11
CA TYR A 98 3.61 18.07 -1.52
C TYR A 98 4.85 17.25 -1.89
N GLY A 99 5.90 17.27 -1.08
CA GLY A 99 7.09 16.46 -1.33
C GLY A 99 6.85 14.96 -1.22
N ALA A 100 6.04 14.51 -0.24
CA ALA A 100 5.61 13.12 -0.17
C ALA A 100 4.80 12.73 -1.43
N ARG A 101 3.91 13.61 -1.90
CA ARG A 101 3.16 13.39 -3.13
C ARG A 101 4.09 13.24 -4.33
N LEU A 102 5.08 14.12 -4.45
CA LEU A 102 6.06 14.09 -5.54
C LEU A 102 6.91 12.81 -5.48
N PHE A 103 7.31 12.37 -4.28
CA PHE A 103 7.98 11.07 -4.11
C PHE A 103 7.15 9.94 -4.68
N PHE A 104 5.89 9.83 -4.26
CA PHE A 104 5.01 8.77 -4.75
C PHE A 104 4.66 8.92 -6.23
N ASP A 105 4.67 10.11 -6.81
CA ASP A 105 4.51 10.31 -8.25
C ASP A 105 5.73 9.80 -9.03
N GLN A 106 6.94 9.87 -8.46
CA GLN A 106 8.19 9.47 -9.10
C GLN A 106 8.56 8.00 -8.88
N ILE A 107 8.23 7.45 -7.70
CA ILE A 107 8.72 6.12 -7.31
C ILE A 107 8.14 5.00 -8.19
N GLY A 108 6.92 5.16 -8.68
CA GLY A 108 6.32 4.20 -9.60
C GLY A 108 7.17 3.96 -10.85
N PRO A 109 7.44 4.99 -11.66
CA PRO A 109 8.32 4.86 -12.82
C PRO A 109 9.75 4.44 -12.48
N ILE A 110 10.34 4.98 -11.41
CA ILE A 110 11.73 4.68 -11.02
C ILE A 110 11.91 3.21 -10.65
N CYS A 111 10.96 2.63 -9.93
CA CYS A 111 11.02 1.24 -9.45
C CYS A 111 10.19 0.26 -10.30
N GLY A 112 9.62 0.70 -11.43
CA GLY A 112 8.78 -0.15 -12.27
C GLY A 112 7.53 -0.67 -11.56
N LEU A 113 6.95 0.15 -10.66
CA LEU A 113 5.78 -0.25 -9.90
C LEU A 113 4.50 -0.04 -10.72
N TRP A 114 3.61 -1.02 -10.68
CA TRP A 114 2.21 -0.84 -11.10
C TRP A 114 1.26 -0.70 -9.91
N ARG A 115 1.72 -1.05 -8.69
CA ARG A 115 0.96 -0.96 -7.46
C ARG A 115 1.85 -0.60 -6.28
N CYS A 116 1.36 0.32 -5.45
CA CYS A 116 1.89 0.56 -4.11
C CYS A 116 0.71 0.52 -3.12
N GLN A 117 0.82 -0.23 -2.04
CA GLN A 117 -0.24 -0.37 -1.05
C GLN A 117 0.19 0.12 0.32
N ILE A 118 -0.79 0.42 1.18
CA ILE A 118 -0.60 0.80 2.59
C ILE A 118 -1.76 0.28 3.43
N GLY A 119 -1.50 0.00 4.71
CA GLY A 119 -2.51 -0.14 5.75
C GLY A 119 -2.68 1.17 6.51
N VAL A 120 -3.91 1.62 6.70
CA VAL A 120 -4.24 2.83 7.48
C VAL A 120 -5.31 2.51 8.50
N GLN A 121 -5.05 2.73 9.78
CA GLN A 121 -6.01 2.49 10.85
C GLN A 121 -7.29 3.30 10.63
N THR A 122 -8.45 2.66 10.71
CA THR A 122 -9.74 3.26 10.34
C THR A 122 -10.10 4.48 11.19
N SER A 123 -9.75 4.47 12.47
CA SER A 123 -9.96 5.56 13.42
C SER A 123 -9.00 6.74 13.21
N ASN A 124 -7.94 6.59 12.40
CA ASN A 124 -7.02 7.68 12.05
C ASN A 124 -7.47 8.41 10.79
N GLU A 125 -8.54 9.22 10.90
CA GLU A 125 -9.08 9.99 9.78
C GLU A 125 -8.04 10.90 9.11
N ARG A 126 -7.11 11.46 9.90
CA ARG A 126 -6.08 12.37 9.39
C ARG A 126 -5.14 11.61 8.46
N ALA A 127 -4.70 10.41 8.84
CA ALA A 127 -3.89 9.55 7.99
C ALA A 127 -4.65 9.11 6.74
N THR A 128 -5.94 8.77 6.86
CA THR A 128 -6.79 8.41 5.71
C THR A 128 -6.92 9.57 4.72
N LYS A 129 -7.15 10.81 5.19
CA LYS A 129 -7.20 12.02 4.33
C LYS A 129 -5.85 12.26 3.64
N PHE A 130 -4.75 12.06 4.38
CA PHE A 130 -3.41 12.21 3.81
C PHE A 130 -3.09 11.14 2.76
N ALA A 131 -3.43 9.88 3.01
CA ALA A 131 -3.27 8.80 2.03
C ALA A 131 -4.06 9.08 0.74
N LYS A 132 -5.30 9.57 0.86
CA LYS A 132 -6.10 9.99 -0.31
C LYS A 132 -5.43 11.14 -1.08
N TYR A 133 -4.86 12.11 -0.38
CA TYR A 133 -4.09 13.18 -1.03
C TYR A 133 -2.89 12.62 -1.81
N LEU A 134 -2.24 11.57 -1.30
CA LEU A 134 -1.15 10.86 -1.98
C LEU A 134 -1.64 9.91 -3.10
N LYS A 135 -2.93 9.95 -3.46
CA LYS A 135 -3.59 9.13 -4.48
C LYS A 135 -3.74 7.64 -4.12
N PHE A 136 -3.74 7.30 -2.84
CA PHE A 136 -4.15 5.97 -2.41
C PHE A 136 -5.67 5.93 -2.24
N ASN A 137 -6.30 4.92 -2.80
CA ASN A 137 -7.75 4.68 -2.71
C ASN A 137 -8.02 3.49 -1.80
N ILE A 138 -9.12 3.54 -1.03
CA ILE A 138 -9.55 2.41 -0.20
C ILE A 138 -10.01 1.28 -1.13
N GLU A 139 -9.49 0.07 -0.89
CA GLU A 139 -9.89 -1.14 -1.61
C GLU A 139 -10.64 -2.13 -0.72
N GLY A 140 -10.44 -2.07 0.59
CA GLY A 140 -11.10 -2.97 1.52
C GLY A 140 -10.86 -2.61 2.98
N LEU A 141 -11.61 -3.29 3.86
CA LEU A 141 -11.45 -3.29 5.30
C LEU A 141 -10.68 -4.53 5.72
N MET A 142 -9.69 -4.36 6.57
CA MET A 142 -8.96 -5.42 7.24
C MET A 142 -9.38 -5.40 8.72
N GLU A 143 -10.33 -6.26 9.06
CA GLU A 143 -10.85 -6.37 10.43
C GLU A 143 -9.78 -6.96 11.34
N GLN A 144 -9.61 -6.39 12.53
CA GLN A 144 -8.70 -6.86 13.58
C GLN A 144 -7.24 -7.02 13.12
N PHE A 145 -6.82 -6.25 12.12
CA PHE A 145 -5.48 -6.36 11.52
C PHE A 145 -4.39 -5.73 12.39
N GLY A 146 -4.71 -4.68 13.11
CA GLY A 146 -3.75 -3.91 13.86
C GLY A 146 -3.62 -4.32 15.34
N PRO A 147 -2.77 -3.62 16.08
CA PRO A 147 -2.65 -3.81 17.52
C PRO A 147 -4.01 -3.72 18.21
N GLU A 148 -4.19 -4.52 19.27
CA GLU A 148 -5.42 -4.56 20.07
C GLU A 148 -6.70 -4.88 19.27
N GLY A 149 -6.54 -5.53 18.11
CA GLY A 149 -7.66 -5.85 17.23
C GLY A 149 -8.25 -4.65 16.50
N SER A 150 -7.46 -3.60 16.30
CA SER A 150 -7.91 -2.42 15.55
C SER A 150 -8.05 -2.71 14.06
N ASP A 151 -9.08 -2.12 13.44
CA ASP A 151 -9.36 -2.27 12.02
C ASP A 151 -8.53 -1.31 11.18
N PHE A 152 -8.15 -1.78 9.98
CA PHE A 152 -7.39 -0.99 9.02
C PHE A 152 -8.07 -0.97 7.66
N TYR A 153 -7.93 0.13 6.94
CA TYR A 153 -8.18 0.15 5.51
C TYR A 153 -6.95 -0.37 4.77
N MET A 154 -7.16 -1.34 3.86
CA MET A 154 -6.21 -1.58 2.79
C MET A 154 -6.43 -0.49 1.75
N MET A 155 -5.40 0.29 1.47
CA MET A 155 -5.44 1.33 0.45
C MET A 155 -4.35 1.09 -0.58
N ALA A 156 -4.62 1.39 -1.85
CA ALA A 156 -3.64 1.24 -2.91
C ALA A 156 -3.62 2.43 -3.86
N ARG A 157 -2.43 2.65 -4.39
CA ARG A 157 -2.16 3.55 -5.50
C ARG A 157 -1.72 2.73 -6.69
N LEU A 158 -2.42 2.86 -7.81
CA LEU A 158 -2.08 2.22 -9.06
C LEU A 158 -1.32 3.19 -9.95
N TYR A 159 -0.28 2.70 -10.60
CA TYR A 159 0.48 3.43 -11.59
C TYR A 159 0.06 2.96 -12.98
N ASN A 160 -0.54 3.86 -13.75
CA ASN A 160 -0.94 3.60 -15.12
C ASN A 160 0.31 3.64 -16.01
N GLY A 161 0.71 2.52 -16.51
CA GLY A 161 1.86 2.38 -17.40
C GLY A 161 2.61 1.09 -17.12
N ARG A 162 2.07 -0.05 -17.58
CA ARG A 162 2.83 -1.29 -17.69
C ARG A 162 3.90 -1.12 -18.76
N THR A 163 4.99 -0.47 -18.45
CA THR A 163 6.21 -0.62 -19.24
C THR A 163 7.02 -1.73 -18.56
N PHE A 164 6.69 -2.97 -18.88
CA PHE A 164 7.61 -4.07 -18.67
C PHE A 164 8.81 -3.82 -19.58
N LEU A 165 9.89 -3.33 -19.04
CA LEU A 165 11.18 -3.47 -19.68
C LEU A 165 11.52 -4.96 -19.61
N GLY A 166 11.15 -5.72 -20.67
CA GLY A 166 11.58 -7.10 -20.84
C GLY A 166 10.49 -8.17 -20.96
N ALA A 167 9.30 -7.85 -21.48
CA ALA A 167 8.43 -8.89 -22.04
C ALA A 167 7.99 -8.43 -23.43
N GLU A 168 8.64 -8.98 -24.46
CA GLU A 168 8.09 -8.99 -25.80
C GLU A 168 6.70 -9.59 -25.74
N SER A 169 5.71 -8.80 -26.09
CA SER A 169 4.33 -9.21 -26.21
C SER A 169 4.17 -10.03 -27.48
N THR A 170 4.32 -11.33 -27.38
CA THR A 170 3.76 -12.28 -28.32
C THR A 170 2.77 -13.14 -27.55
N GLU A 171 1.52 -12.68 -27.53
CA GLU A 171 0.37 -13.59 -27.68
C GLU A 171 -0.91 -12.77 -27.72
N THR A 172 -1.35 -12.52 -28.92
CA THR A 172 -2.73 -12.22 -29.26
C THR A 172 -3.58 -13.44 -28.86
N ARG A 173 -4.30 -13.32 -27.77
CA ARG A 173 -5.31 -14.31 -27.40
C ARG A 173 -6.47 -14.18 -28.39
N PRO A 174 -6.77 -15.19 -29.22
CA PRO A 174 -7.91 -15.13 -30.11
C PRO A 174 -9.20 -15.10 -29.29
N ARG A 175 -10.02 -14.09 -29.54
CA ARG A 175 -11.40 -14.06 -29.04
C ARG A 175 -12.15 -15.21 -29.71
N ASN A 176 -12.43 -16.26 -28.96
CA ASN A 176 -13.33 -17.32 -29.38
C ASN A 176 -14.77 -16.77 -29.38
N ARG A 177 -15.24 -16.32 -30.53
CA ARG A 177 -16.68 -16.10 -30.78
C ARG A 177 -17.27 -17.47 -31.06
N GLY A 178 -17.95 -18.04 -30.07
CA GLY A 178 -18.78 -19.20 -30.28
C GLY A 178 -19.94 -18.87 -31.21
N GLY A 179 -19.99 -19.57 -32.32
CA GLY A 179 -21.19 -19.69 -33.17
C GLY A 179 -22.12 -20.74 -32.59
N ALA A 180 -23.37 -20.36 -32.49
CA ALA A 180 -24.48 -21.24 -32.20
C ALA A 180 -24.79 -22.13 -33.38
N GLU A 181 -25.32 -23.33 -33.15
CA GLU A 181 -26.53 -23.89 -33.76
C GLU A 181 -26.67 -25.36 -33.35
N GLY A 182 -27.86 -25.69 -32.82
CA GLY A 182 -28.31 -27.05 -32.54
C GLY A 182 -28.77 -27.78 -33.83
N PRO A 183 -29.50 -28.89 -33.87
CA PRO A 183 -30.62 -29.25 -33.01
C PRO A 183 -30.78 -30.77 -32.69
N GLY A 184 -31.71 -31.10 -31.81
CA GLY A 184 -32.59 -32.25 -31.97
C GLY A 184 -32.26 -33.54 -31.21
N GLY A 185 -33.20 -33.97 -30.34
CA GLY A 185 -33.32 -35.36 -29.95
C GLY A 185 -33.71 -35.60 -28.48
N ALA A 186 -35.00 -35.60 -28.18
CA ALA A 186 -35.59 -36.30 -27.03
C ALA A 186 -36.04 -37.70 -27.49
N PRO A 187 -36.62 -38.59 -26.63
CA PRO A 187 -36.63 -38.76 -25.18
C PRO A 187 -36.31 -40.15 -24.68
N GLY A 188 -36.18 -40.37 -23.39
CA GLY A 188 -36.08 -41.72 -22.78
C GLY A 188 -36.28 -41.69 -21.26
N GLU A 189 -37.44 -42.10 -20.87
CA GLU A 189 -37.92 -42.35 -19.55
C GLU A 189 -37.14 -43.41 -18.75
N THR A 190 -37.31 -43.34 -17.44
CA THR A 190 -37.53 -44.37 -16.37
C THR A 190 -36.51 -44.14 -15.26
N GLY A 191 -36.89 -43.93 -14.02
CA GLY A 191 -37.66 -44.65 -13.07
C GLY A 191 -36.98 -44.45 -11.73
N GLY A 192 -37.71 -44.06 -10.70
CA GLY A 192 -37.28 -43.83 -9.32
C GLY A 192 -36.76 -45.08 -8.58
N PRO A 193 -36.68 -45.12 -7.24
CA PRO A 193 -37.56 -44.49 -6.26
C PRO A 193 -36.87 -43.85 -5.03
N ARG A 194 -37.68 -43.15 -4.29
CA ARG A 194 -37.57 -42.56 -2.94
C ARG A 194 -37.04 -43.54 -1.88
N HIS A 195 -36.24 -43.01 -0.96
CA HIS A 195 -36.33 -43.46 0.44
C HIS A 195 -36.18 -42.26 1.38
N ALA A 196 -37.25 -42.11 2.13
CA ALA A 196 -37.33 -41.23 3.31
C ALA A 196 -36.96 -42.05 4.54
N ALA A 197 -36.50 -41.39 5.59
CA ALA A 197 -36.77 -41.57 7.01
C ALA A 197 -35.65 -40.93 7.82
N ARG A 198 -35.92 -39.89 8.59
CA ARG A 198 -36.49 -39.86 9.93
C ARG A 198 -35.49 -40.23 11.04
N GLY A 199 -35.29 -39.31 11.95
CA GLY A 199 -35.10 -39.68 13.34
C GLY A 199 -34.20 -38.77 14.18
N LYS A 200 -34.81 -37.80 14.85
CA LYS A 200 -34.84 -37.54 16.30
C LYS A 200 -33.53 -37.47 17.09
N ARG A 201 -33.27 -36.27 17.63
CA ARG A 201 -33.39 -35.82 19.05
C ARG A 201 -32.38 -36.35 20.06
N ALA A 202 -31.84 -35.37 20.74
CA ALA A 202 -31.63 -35.20 22.19
C ALA A 202 -30.30 -35.75 22.79
N ALA A 203 -29.50 -34.95 23.28
CA ALA A 203 -29.25 -34.52 24.66
C ALA A 203 -28.23 -33.39 24.64
#